data_7f1b7f7d5efe7291115a1a26c7593d11
#
_entry.id   7f1b7f7d5efe7291115a1a26c7593d11
#
_cell.length_a   1.000
_cell.length_b   1.000
_cell.length_c   1.000
_cell.angle_alpha   90.00
_cell.angle_beta   90.00
_cell.angle_gamma   90.00
#
_symmetry.space_group_name_H-M   'P 1'
#
loop_
_entity.id
_entity.type
_entity.pdbx_description
1 polymer ?
#
loop_
_entity_poly.entity_id
_entity_poly.type
_entity_poly.pdbx_seq_one_letter_code
_entity_poly.pdbx_strand_id
1 'polypeptide(L)'
;SRNFYDRYFFNGYSKDGKIYFAAAMCVYPNLNLIDGSFVLVIEGTQHNFRYSRVLNQERVDTQVGALTVKVIEPLKKLKITIDDKKYGISAGLVFEGRFEPVQEPRMTLMNGPKVSMDSTRLTQHGRWSGSINFKDTSIDVKAENFFGTRDRSWGIRPVGSADTQPVPPVKLPQFYWLWAPANFQDFSSHAYFVDNEKGESTHYHSVIQIVSEDQTEVLSPPQKVITYEKNSRRVSKAEFCSQKKDGSEVKVVIEPKYRMF
;
A
#
# COMPACT_ATOMS: atom_id res chain seq x y z
N SER A 1 -10.38 18.83 9.45
CA SER A 1 -11.41 17.78 9.52
C SER A 1 -11.10 16.79 10.63
N ARG A 2 -12.13 16.32 11.32
CA ARG A 2 -12.03 15.23 12.29
C ARG A 2 -11.48 13.95 11.64
N ASN A 3 -11.76 13.77 10.37
CA ASN A 3 -11.37 12.62 9.56
C ASN A 3 -9.98 12.76 8.91
N PHE A 4 -9.12 13.64 9.44
CA PHE A 4 -7.74 13.71 8.99
C PHE A 4 -6.98 12.46 9.44
N TYR A 5 -6.18 11.90 8.54
CA TYR A 5 -5.32 10.75 8.77
C TYR A 5 -3.92 10.97 8.18
N ASP A 6 -2.94 10.26 8.71
CA ASP A 6 -1.58 10.13 8.17
C ASP A 6 -1.15 8.67 8.33
N ARG A 7 -0.93 7.96 7.21
CA ARG A 7 -0.74 6.51 7.20
C ARG A 7 0.53 6.10 6.49
N TYR A 8 1.27 5.22 7.13
CA TYR A 8 2.26 4.36 6.49
C TYR A 8 1.63 3.03 6.10
N PHE A 9 1.96 2.54 4.91
CA PHE A 9 1.70 1.18 4.49
C PHE A 9 2.96 0.61 3.84
N PHE A 10 3.24 -0.65 4.13
CA PHE A 10 4.35 -1.40 3.58
C PHE A 10 3.88 -2.78 3.18
N ASN A 11 4.45 -3.31 2.10
CA ASN A 11 4.42 -4.73 1.82
C ASN A 11 5.83 -5.23 1.50
N GLY A 12 6.02 -6.53 1.67
CA GLY A 12 7.23 -7.24 1.28
C GLY A 12 6.90 -8.67 0.89
N TYR A 13 7.62 -9.19 -0.08
CA TYR A 13 7.39 -10.54 -0.57
C TYR A 13 8.68 -11.16 -1.09
N SER A 14 8.79 -12.48 -0.88
CA SER A 14 9.89 -13.25 -1.45
C SER A 14 9.69 -13.49 -2.95
N LYS A 15 10.78 -13.58 -3.71
CA LYS A 15 10.73 -13.84 -5.17
C LYS A 15 10.03 -15.15 -5.52
N ASP A 16 10.14 -16.18 -4.68
CA ASP A 16 9.46 -17.46 -4.86
C ASP A 16 7.97 -17.42 -4.48
N GLY A 17 7.52 -16.30 -3.90
CA GLY A 17 6.14 -16.07 -3.52
C GLY A 17 5.65 -16.89 -2.33
N LYS A 18 6.54 -17.49 -1.52
CA LYS A 18 6.16 -18.28 -0.34
C LYS A 18 5.90 -17.42 0.89
N ILE A 19 6.60 -16.28 0.98
CA ILE A 19 6.52 -15.36 2.10
C ILE A 19 5.97 -14.04 1.61
N TYR A 20 4.96 -13.54 2.31
CA TYR A 20 4.46 -12.18 2.17
C TYR A 20 4.29 -11.58 3.55
N PHE A 21 4.62 -10.32 3.70
CA PHE A 21 4.28 -9.55 4.89
C PHE A 21 3.77 -8.16 4.51
N ALA A 22 2.98 -7.58 5.39
CA ALA A 22 2.58 -6.18 5.29
C ALA A 22 2.58 -5.53 6.66
N ALA A 23 2.85 -4.24 6.70
CA ALA A 23 2.70 -3.44 7.90
C ALA A 23 1.95 -2.15 7.57
N ALA A 24 1.09 -1.73 8.45
CA ALA A 24 0.42 -0.44 8.37
C ALA A 24 0.48 0.25 9.74
N MET A 25 0.61 1.57 9.72
CA MET A 25 0.48 2.41 10.90
C MET A 25 -0.23 3.69 10.53
N CYS A 26 -1.30 4.01 11.23
CA CYS A 26 -2.12 5.17 10.92
C CYS A 26 -2.32 6.04 12.14
N VAL A 27 -2.02 7.33 11.98
CA VAL A 27 -2.21 8.37 12.99
C VAL A 27 -3.45 9.16 12.64
N TYR A 28 -4.37 9.29 13.59
CA TYR A 28 -5.60 10.07 13.50
C TYR A 28 -5.58 11.18 14.55
N PRO A 29 -4.89 12.31 14.28
CA PRO A 29 -4.59 13.30 15.32
C PRO A 29 -5.86 13.95 15.89
N ASN A 30 -6.88 14.15 15.07
CA ASN A 30 -8.13 14.76 15.52
C ASN A 30 -9.10 13.80 16.20
N LEU A 31 -8.77 12.50 16.19
CA LEU A 31 -9.42 11.45 16.99
C LEU A 31 -8.57 11.05 18.20
N ASN A 32 -7.36 11.60 18.32
CA ASN A 32 -6.38 11.24 19.35
C ASN A 32 -6.09 9.74 19.39
N LEU A 33 -5.94 9.13 18.21
CA LEU A 33 -5.79 7.68 18.03
C LEU A 33 -4.60 7.38 17.12
N ILE A 34 -3.91 6.30 17.42
CA ILE A 34 -2.97 5.63 16.51
C ILE A 34 -3.31 4.14 16.49
N ASP A 35 -3.33 3.55 15.31
CA ASP A 35 -3.42 2.12 15.11
C ASP A 35 -2.28 1.58 14.27
N GLY A 36 -2.04 0.28 14.36
CA GLY A 36 -1.04 -0.40 13.58
C GLY A 36 -1.34 -1.88 13.42
N SER A 37 -0.89 -2.44 12.33
CA SER A 37 -1.01 -3.86 12.05
C SER A 37 0.24 -4.40 11.38
N PHE A 38 0.57 -5.65 11.69
CA PHE A 38 1.52 -6.45 10.96
C PHE A 38 0.82 -7.72 10.49
N VAL A 39 1.04 -8.08 9.24
CA VAL A 39 0.48 -9.29 8.62
C VAL A 39 1.65 -10.12 8.12
N LEU A 40 1.60 -11.42 8.38
CA LEU A 40 2.56 -12.38 7.87
C LEU A 40 1.81 -13.51 7.17
N VAL A 41 2.18 -13.81 5.93
CA VAL A 41 1.67 -14.96 5.17
C VAL A 41 2.84 -15.90 4.93
N ILE A 42 2.72 -17.13 5.40
CA ILE A 42 3.68 -18.20 5.18
C ILE A 42 2.94 -19.35 4.49
N GLU A 43 3.39 -19.71 3.30
CA GLU A 43 2.80 -20.82 2.51
C GLU A 43 1.27 -20.76 2.42
N GLY A 44 0.73 -19.55 2.22
CA GLY A 44 -0.71 -19.30 2.08
C GLY A 44 -1.49 -19.15 3.39
N THR A 45 -0.86 -19.36 4.55
CA THR A 45 -1.50 -19.13 5.85
C THR A 45 -1.24 -17.70 6.34
N GLN A 46 -2.31 -16.95 6.60
CA GLN A 46 -2.25 -15.56 7.05
C GLN A 46 -2.33 -15.45 8.57
N HIS A 47 -1.42 -14.68 9.14
CA HIS A 47 -1.36 -14.31 10.56
C HIS A 47 -1.47 -12.80 10.69
N ASN A 48 -2.37 -12.30 11.56
CA ASN A 48 -2.63 -10.89 11.75
C ASN A 48 -2.31 -10.46 13.19
N PHE A 49 -1.54 -9.37 13.32
CA PHE A 49 -1.20 -8.73 14.58
C PHE A 49 -1.71 -7.30 14.53
N ARG A 50 -2.56 -6.89 15.48
CA ARG A 50 -3.24 -5.59 15.47
C ARG A 50 -3.10 -4.91 16.81
N TYR A 51 -2.78 -3.61 16.77
CA TYR A 51 -2.55 -2.78 17.92
C TYR A 51 -3.25 -1.43 17.76
N SER A 52 -3.68 -0.85 18.87
CA SER A 52 -4.17 0.52 18.91
C SER A 52 -3.90 1.14 20.27
N ARG A 53 -3.74 2.46 20.30
CA ARG A 53 -3.63 3.24 21.55
C ARG A 53 -4.10 4.68 21.34
N VAL A 54 -4.33 5.36 22.44
CA VAL A 54 -4.46 6.81 22.46
C VAL A 54 -3.15 7.44 21.97
N LEU A 55 -3.25 8.42 21.07
CA LEU A 55 -2.08 9.08 20.48
C LEU A 55 -1.35 10.00 21.46
N ASN A 56 -2.06 10.56 22.46
CA ASN A 56 -1.56 11.56 23.38
C ASN A 56 -1.05 12.83 22.70
N GLN A 57 -1.61 13.14 21.52
CA GLN A 57 -1.26 14.27 20.66
C GLN A 57 0.17 14.25 20.09
N GLU A 58 0.97 13.21 20.37
CA GLU A 58 2.33 13.06 19.85
C GLU A 58 2.32 12.29 18.53
N ARG A 59 2.36 13.04 17.44
CA ARG A 59 2.22 12.48 16.07
C ARG A 59 3.44 11.75 15.56
N VAL A 60 4.62 12.05 16.11
CA VAL A 60 5.89 11.45 15.65
C VAL A 60 6.29 10.23 16.48
N ASP A 61 5.57 9.94 17.57
CA ASP A 61 5.71 8.68 18.30
C ASP A 61 5.01 7.56 17.53
N THR A 62 5.73 6.97 16.60
CA THR A 62 5.27 5.92 15.69
C THR A 62 5.50 4.53 16.29
N GLN A 63 5.13 4.34 17.55
CA GLN A 63 5.06 3.06 18.24
C GLN A 63 3.63 2.78 18.71
N VAL A 64 3.13 1.59 18.43
CA VAL A 64 1.83 1.12 18.90
C VAL A 64 1.89 -0.37 19.26
N GLY A 65 1.67 -0.67 20.55
CA GLY A 65 1.89 -2.02 21.07
C GLY A 65 3.31 -2.51 20.78
N ALA A 66 3.40 -3.67 20.16
CA ALA A 66 4.68 -4.28 19.79
C ALA A 66 5.25 -3.78 18.45
N LEU A 67 4.51 -2.96 17.70
CA LEU A 67 4.88 -2.48 16.37
C LEU A 67 5.48 -1.08 16.43
N THR A 68 6.62 -0.88 15.75
CA THR A 68 7.27 0.43 15.59
C THR A 68 7.65 0.65 14.12
N VAL A 69 7.46 1.88 13.64
CA VAL A 69 7.97 2.34 12.34
C VAL A 69 8.93 3.49 12.60
N LYS A 70 10.19 3.35 12.18
CA LYS A 70 11.22 4.38 12.34
C LYS A 70 11.76 4.82 10.99
N VAL A 71 11.79 6.13 10.76
CA VAL A 71 12.50 6.72 9.62
C VAL A 71 13.99 6.77 9.98
N ILE A 72 14.83 6.07 9.21
CA ILE A 72 16.29 6.09 9.35
C ILE A 72 16.87 7.20 8.49
N GLU A 73 16.46 7.24 7.22
CA GLU A 73 16.81 8.27 6.26
C GLU A 73 15.53 8.69 5.51
N PRO A 74 15.13 9.97 5.59
CA PRO A 74 13.91 10.44 4.95
C PRO A 74 13.85 10.07 3.47
N LEU A 75 12.70 9.56 3.04
CA LEU A 75 12.39 9.12 1.67
C LEU A 75 13.25 7.97 1.12
N LYS A 76 14.26 7.48 1.87
CA LYS A 76 15.16 6.42 1.40
C LYS A 76 15.07 5.15 2.24
N LYS A 77 15.19 5.28 3.58
CA LYS A 77 15.34 4.12 4.45
C LYS A 77 14.45 4.19 5.68
N LEU A 78 13.66 3.15 5.90
CA LEU A 78 12.77 3.01 7.05
C LEU A 78 12.97 1.64 7.71
N LYS A 79 12.74 1.58 9.02
CA LYS A 79 12.78 0.34 9.77
C LYS A 79 11.43 0.05 10.38
N ILE A 80 10.98 -1.21 10.25
CA ILE A 80 9.83 -1.76 10.95
C ILE A 80 10.36 -2.77 11.97
N THR A 81 9.86 -2.68 13.20
CA THR A 81 10.10 -3.69 14.22
C THR A 81 8.79 -4.14 14.82
N ILE A 82 8.68 -5.44 15.06
CA ILE A 82 7.63 -6.02 15.89
C ILE A 82 8.28 -6.99 16.86
N ASP A 83 7.91 -6.93 18.15
CA ASP A 83 8.35 -7.88 19.17
C ASP A 83 7.19 -8.18 20.10
N ASP A 84 6.44 -9.23 19.78
CA ASP A 84 5.27 -9.67 20.54
C ASP A 84 5.45 -11.09 21.04
N LYS A 85 5.93 -11.20 22.27
CA LYS A 85 6.16 -12.49 22.94
C LYS A 85 4.88 -13.29 23.15
N LYS A 86 3.74 -12.60 23.31
CA LYS A 86 2.43 -13.26 23.50
C LYS A 86 2.04 -14.10 22.29
N TYR A 87 2.37 -13.61 21.09
CA TYR A 87 2.04 -14.27 19.83
C TYR A 87 3.24 -14.97 19.18
N GLY A 88 4.41 -14.93 19.84
CA GLY A 88 5.63 -15.59 19.37
C GLY A 88 6.15 -15.03 18.05
N ILE A 89 6.01 -13.70 17.84
CA ILE A 89 6.54 -13.02 16.68
C ILE A 89 7.57 -11.97 17.06
N SER A 90 8.70 -11.96 16.34
CA SER A 90 9.63 -10.85 16.34
C SER A 90 10.16 -10.61 14.93
N ALA A 91 10.28 -9.36 14.52
CA ALA A 91 10.90 -8.99 13.27
C ALA A 91 11.63 -7.65 13.37
N GLY A 92 12.74 -7.57 12.66
CA GLY A 92 13.46 -6.33 12.41
C GLY A 92 13.73 -6.21 10.92
N LEU A 93 12.98 -5.34 10.25
CA LEU A 93 12.95 -5.23 8.80
C LEU A 93 13.34 -3.82 8.38
N VAL A 94 14.26 -3.71 7.44
CA VAL A 94 14.68 -2.44 6.84
C VAL A 94 14.22 -2.39 5.40
N PHE A 95 13.39 -1.39 5.10
CA PHE A 95 13.03 -1.02 3.73
C PHE A 95 14.05 -0.03 3.19
N GLU A 96 14.54 -0.30 2.00
CA GLU A 96 15.41 0.61 1.25
C GLU A 96 14.80 0.86 -0.14
N GLY A 97 14.51 2.15 -0.44
CA GLY A 97 13.97 2.55 -1.74
C GLY A 97 14.96 2.26 -2.86
N ARG A 98 14.48 1.65 -3.95
CA ARG A 98 15.24 1.45 -5.18
C ARG A 98 15.25 2.69 -6.06
N PHE A 99 14.21 3.50 -5.90
CA PHE A 99 13.95 4.71 -6.68
C PHE A 99 13.43 5.81 -5.76
N GLU A 100 13.47 7.04 -6.24
CA GLU A 100 12.75 8.12 -5.60
C GLU A 100 11.24 7.82 -5.53
N PRO A 101 10.54 8.27 -4.45
CA PRO A 101 9.12 8.04 -4.33
C PRO A 101 8.35 8.81 -5.42
N VAL A 102 7.33 8.16 -5.97
CA VAL A 102 6.40 8.77 -6.93
C VAL A 102 5.22 9.36 -6.15
N GLN A 103 5.00 10.66 -6.27
CA GLN A 103 3.77 11.27 -5.79
C GLN A 103 2.65 11.03 -6.78
N GLU A 104 1.59 10.40 -6.32
CA GLU A 104 0.37 10.18 -7.11
C GLU A 104 -0.44 11.49 -7.24
N PRO A 105 -1.21 11.65 -8.31
CA PRO A 105 -2.16 12.76 -8.41
C PRO A 105 -3.11 12.80 -7.21
N ARG A 106 -3.31 13.99 -6.64
CA ARG A 106 -4.22 14.19 -5.52
C ARG A 106 -5.63 13.77 -5.89
N MET A 107 -6.28 13.00 -5.04
CA MET A 107 -7.63 12.52 -5.24
C MET A 107 -8.60 13.26 -4.30
N THR A 108 -9.57 13.95 -4.88
CA THR A 108 -10.63 14.64 -4.13
C THR A 108 -11.99 14.12 -4.58
N LEU A 109 -12.74 13.56 -3.63
CA LEU A 109 -14.12 13.08 -3.85
C LEU A 109 -15.08 13.92 -3.03
N MET A 110 -16.16 14.35 -3.66
CA MET A 110 -17.22 15.14 -3.03
C MET A 110 -18.46 14.28 -2.79
N ASN A 111 -19.16 14.56 -1.70
CA ASN A 111 -20.52 14.07 -1.46
C ASN A 111 -21.43 15.31 -1.27
N GLY A 112 -22.10 15.74 -2.34
CA GLY A 112 -22.73 17.05 -2.41
C GLY A 112 -21.69 18.15 -2.16
N PRO A 113 -21.94 19.10 -1.24
CA PRO A 113 -21.00 20.19 -0.94
C PRO A 113 -19.86 19.80 -0.01
N LYS A 114 -19.80 18.56 0.48
CA LYS A 114 -18.83 18.08 1.47
C LYS A 114 -17.74 17.26 0.82
N VAL A 115 -16.50 17.48 1.26
CA VAL A 115 -15.38 16.62 0.92
C VAL A 115 -15.55 15.29 1.67
N SER A 116 -15.70 14.18 0.95
CA SER A 116 -15.76 12.83 1.50
C SER A 116 -14.39 12.19 1.55
N MET A 117 -13.53 12.50 0.59
CA MET A 117 -12.14 12.05 0.55
C MET A 117 -11.28 13.13 -0.11
N ASP A 118 -10.13 13.40 0.46
CA ASP A 118 -9.13 14.30 -0.10
C ASP A 118 -7.77 13.80 0.35
N SER A 119 -7.08 13.12 -0.53
CA SER A 119 -5.84 12.41 -0.18
C SER A 119 -4.71 12.70 -1.14
N THR A 120 -3.54 12.88 -0.54
CA THR A 120 -2.26 12.83 -1.22
C THR A 120 -1.57 11.53 -0.86
N ARG A 121 -0.90 10.90 -1.82
CA ARG A 121 -0.17 9.66 -1.62
C ARG A 121 1.16 9.71 -2.36
N LEU A 122 2.18 9.14 -1.75
CA LEU A 122 3.40 8.73 -2.42
C LEU A 122 3.51 7.20 -2.40
N THR A 123 4.05 6.64 -3.47
CA THR A 123 4.38 5.22 -3.61
C THR A 123 5.85 5.09 -3.93
N GLN A 124 6.54 4.16 -3.29
CA GLN A 124 7.96 3.90 -3.54
C GLN A 124 8.23 2.40 -3.56
N HIS A 125 8.89 1.95 -4.61
CA HIS A 125 9.38 0.59 -4.73
C HIS A 125 10.72 0.43 -4.03
N GLY A 126 10.93 -0.73 -3.39
CA GLY A 126 12.12 -0.96 -2.61
C GLY A 126 12.44 -2.44 -2.42
N ARG A 127 13.44 -2.67 -1.59
CA ARG A 127 13.88 -3.99 -1.15
C ARG A 127 13.87 -4.06 0.37
N TRP A 128 13.81 -5.28 0.86
CA TRP A 128 13.81 -5.55 2.29
C TRP A 128 15.03 -6.34 2.72
N SER A 129 15.53 -6.01 3.89
CA SER A 129 16.55 -6.79 4.60
C SER A 129 16.20 -6.91 6.08
N GLY A 130 16.71 -7.96 6.74
CA GLY A 130 16.50 -8.21 8.16
C GLY A 130 16.05 -9.64 8.44
N SER A 131 15.21 -9.84 9.44
CA SER A 131 14.72 -11.17 9.81
C SER A 131 13.30 -11.12 10.37
N ILE A 132 12.60 -12.25 10.23
CA ILE A 132 11.30 -12.51 10.85
C ILE A 132 11.43 -13.84 11.59
N ASN A 133 11.09 -13.86 12.87
CA ASN A 133 10.93 -15.08 13.64
C ASN A 133 9.48 -15.20 14.05
N PHE A 134 8.87 -16.31 13.74
CA PHE A 134 7.49 -16.59 14.11
C PHE A 134 7.37 -18.02 14.58
N LYS A 135 7.07 -18.21 15.88
CA LYS A 135 7.10 -19.50 16.57
C LYS A 135 8.46 -20.19 16.31
N ASP A 136 8.45 -21.37 15.74
CA ASP A 136 9.64 -22.17 15.46
C ASP A 136 10.26 -21.88 14.07
N THR A 137 9.72 -20.90 13.33
CA THR A 137 10.17 -20.55 11.98
C THR A 137 11.01 -19.27 12.02
N SER A 138 12.22 -19.34 11.46
CA SER A 138 13.10 -18.18 11.24
C SER A 138 13.28 -17.92 9.75
N ILE A 139 13.03 -16.68 9.32
CA ILE A 139 13.10 -16.24 7.92
C ILE A 139 14.19 -15.17 7.82
N ASP A 140 15.22 -15.46 7.05
CA ASP A 140 16.25 -14.48 6.70
C ASP A 140 15.77 -13.68 5.48
N VAL A 141 15.56 -12.38 5.69
CA VAL A 141 15.07 -11.45 4.67
C VAL A 141 16.28 -10.77 4.02
N LYS A 142 16.66 -11.24 2.84
CA LYS A 142 17.79 -10.71 2.07
C LYS A 142 17.30 -9.81 0.93
N ALA A 143 17.95 -8.65 0.77
CA ALA A 143 17.55 -7.64 -0.22
C ALA A 143 17.53 -8.15 -1.68
N GLU A 144 18.37 -9.13 -2.01
CA GLU A 144 18.38 -9.79 -3.33
C GLU A 144 17.14 -10.65 -3.59
N ASN A 145 16.47 -11.14 -2.52
CA ASN A 145 15.35 -12.07 -2.59
C ASN A 145 14.00 -11.49 -2.19
N PHE A 146 13.98 -10.30 -1.57
CA PHE A 146 12.76 -9.67 -1.10
C PHE A 146 12.56 -8.30 -1.71
N PHE A 147 11.51 -8.18 -2.49
CA PHE A 147 10.99 -6.92 -2.97
C PHE A 147 9.84 -6.42 -2.11
N GLY A 148 9.52 -5.16 -2.23
CA GLY A 148 8.36 -4.59 -1.61
C GLY A 148 8.07 -3.18 -2.10
N THR A 149 6.98 -2.67 -1.56
CA THR A 149 6.51 -1.33 -1.85
C THR A 149 6.08 -0.68 -0.55
N ARG A 150 6.30 0.62 -0.44
CA ARG A 150 5.65 1.42 0.59
C ARG A 150 4.76 2.46 -0.02
N ASP A 151 3.67 2.77 0.65
CA ASP A 151 2.94 4.01 0.44
C ASP A 151 2.95 4.85 1.72
N ARG A 152 2.87 6.16 1.55
CA ARG A 152 2.47 7.07 2.60
C ARG A 152 1.36 7.94 2.05
N SER A 153 0.24 7.96 2.76
CA SER A 153 -0.90 8.78 2.36
C SER A 153 -1.41 9.58 3.54
N TRP A 154 -1.86 10.80 3.25
CA TRP A 154 -2.42 11.71 4.26
C TRP A 154 -3.53 12.56 3.67
N GLY A 155 -4.37 13.09 4.54
CA GLY A 155 -5.49 13.93 4.14
C GLY A 155 -6.79 13.59 4.85
N ILE A 156 -7.89 13.60 4.14
CA ILE A 156 -9.23 13.33 4.65
C ILE A 156 -9.75 12.05 4.02
N ARG A 157 -10.28 11.15 4.84
CA ARG A 157 -10.99 9.94 4.40
C ARG A 157 -12.08 9.57 5.41
N PRO A 158 -13.12 8.84 5.02
CA PRO A 158 -14.10 8.34 5.98
C PRO A 158 -13.44 7.41 7.00
N VAL A 159 -13.33 7.86 8.24
CA VAL A 159 -12.84 7.08 9.38
C VAL A 159 -13.71 7.37 10.60
N GLY A 160 -14.09 6.32 11.32
CA GLY A 160 -14.97 6.48 12.48
C GLY A 160 -16.30 7.13 12.18
N SER A 161 -16.77 7.98 13.09
CA SER A 161 -18.05 8.71 12.96
C SER A 161 -17.92 9.87 11.97
N ALA A 162 -19.01 10.21 11.29
CA ALA A 162 -19.07 11.40 10.43
C ALA A 162 -18.83 12.69 11.24
N ASP A 163 -18.13 13.67 10.64
CA ASP A 163 -17.87 14.99 11.25
C ASP A 163 -19.14 15.77 11.56
N THR A 164 -20.16 15.57 10.75
CA THR A 164 -21.45 16.27 10.83
C THR A 164 -22.56 15.33 10.44
N GLN A 165 -23.81 15.78 10.59
CA GLN A 165 -24.96 15.04 10.09
C GLN A 165 -24.72 14.60 8.64
N PRO A 166 -24.88 13.31 8.33
CA PRO A 166 -24.62 12.80 6.99
C PRO A 166 -25.58 13.44 5.97
N VAL A 167 -25.03 13.80 4.81
CA VAL A 167 -25.85 14.11 3.65
C VAL A 167 -26.32 12.78 3.08
N PRO A 168 -27.64 12.57 2.87
CA PRO A 168 -28.12 11.36 2.23
C PRO A 168 -27.41 11.15 0.88
N PRO A 169 -26.88 9.97 0.58
CA PRO A 169 -26.24 9.73 -0.70
C PRO A 169 -27.30 9.77 -1.80
N VAL A 170 -27.04 10.53 -2.85
CA VAL A 170 -27.90 10.58 -4.05
C VAL A 170 -27.86 9.26 -4.81
N LYS A 171 -26.72 8.55 -4.71
CA LYS A 171 -26.49 7.21 -5.27
C LYS A 171 -25.73 6.37 -4.25
N LEU A 172 -25.91 5.05 -4.34
CA LEU A 172 -25.05 4.14 -3.58
C LEU A 172 -23.60 4.41 -3.96
N PRO A 173 -22.70 4.63 -2.98
CA PRO A 173 -21.31 4.87 -3.28
C PRO A 173 -20.70 3.65 -3.95
N GLN A 174 -20.12 3.87 -5.11
CA GLN A 174 -19.37 2.85 -5.86
C GLN A 174 -17.91 3.28 -5.86
N PHE A 175 -17.04 2.40 -5.40
CA PHE A 175 -15.61 2.64 -5.35
C PHE A 175 -14.88 1.38 -5.79
N TYR A 176 -14.50 1.34 -7.05
CA TYR A 176 -13.65 0.29 -7.60
C TYR A 176 -12.25 0.83 -7.70
N TRP A 177 -11.39 0.38 -6.81
CA TRP A 177 -10.01 0.81 -6.76
C TRP A 177 -9.08 -0.36 -6.98
N LEU A 178 -8.16 -0.20 -7.91
CA LEU A 178 -7.07 -1.11 -8.13
C LEU A 178 -5.76 -0.35 -7.97
N TRP A 179 -4.87 -0.86 -7.15
CA TRP A 179 -3.54 -0.33 -6.90
C TRP A 179 -2.54 -1.45 -7.14
N ALA A 180 -1.70 -1.32 -8.17
CA ALA A 180 -0.87 -2.37 -8.72
C ALA A 180 0.61 -1.94 -8.83
N PRO A 181 1.31 -1.81 -7.71
CA PRO A 181 2.77 -1.68 -7.75
C PRO A 181 3.40 -3.03 -8.08
N ALA A 182 4.34 -3.05 -9.01
CA ALA A 182 5.04 -4.23 -9.44
C ALA A 182 6.55 -3.99 -9.48
N ASN A 183 7.33 -4.90 -8.89
CA ASN A 183 8.78 -4.87 -8.91
C ASN A 183 9.31 -5.98 -9.82
N PHE A 184 10.18 -5.60 -10.73
CA PHE A 184 10.95 -6.50 -11.59
C PHE A 184 12.44 -6.32 -11.32
N GLN A 185 13.30 -7.16 -11.91
CA GLN A 185 14.74 -7.07 -11.66
C GLN A 185 15.30 -5.71 -12.09
N ASP A 186 14.96 -5.25 -13.29
CA ASP A 186 15.59 -4.09 -13.93
C ASP A 186 14.71 -2.83 -13.92
N PHE A 187 13.44 -2.96 -13.53
CA PHE A 187 12.49 -1.85 -13.47
C PHE A 187 11.41 -2.09 -12.39
N SER A 188 10.64 -1.06 -12.13
CA SER A 188 9.40 -1.14 -11.37
C SER A 188 8.29 -0.42 -12.13
N SER A 189 7.07 -0.89 -11.98
CA SER A 189 5.88 -0.27 -12.57
C SER A 189 4.86 -0.03 -11.48
N HIS A 190 4.17 1.09 -11.58
CA HIS A 190 3.05 1.39 -10.71
C HIS A 190 1.87 1.87 -11.53
N ALA A 191 0.74 1.20 -11.40
CA ALA A 191 -0.52 1.62 -12.00
C ALA A 191 -1.63 1.61 -10.94
N TYR A 192 -2.50 2.60 -10.95
CA TYR A 192 -3.74 2.55 -10.21
C TYR A 192 -4.90 3.12 -11.02
N PHE A 193 -6.11 2.69 -10.63
CA PHE A 193 -7.37 3.09 -11.23
C PHE A 193 -8.43 3.26 -10.16
N VAL A 194 -9.29 4.25 -10.36
CA VAL A 194 -10.56 4.39 -9.66
C VAL A 194 -11.65 4.44 -10.72
N ASP A 195 -12.53 3.46 -10.70
CA ASP A 195 -13.58 3.33 -11.69
C ASP A 195 -14.95 3.70 -11.11
N ASN A 196 -15.80 4.22 -11.96
CA ASN A 196 -17.22 4.43 -11.69
C ASN A 196 -18.04 3.13 -11.92
N GLU A 197 -19.36 3.23 -11.75
CA GLU A 197 -20.30 2.11 -11.93
C GLU A 197 -20.36 1.56 -13.36
N LYS A 198 -19.85 2.30 -14.34
CA LYS A 198 -19.78 1.87 -15.74
C LYS A 198 -18.45 1.23 -16.11
N GLY A 199 -17.49 1.21 -15.17
CA GLY A 199 -16.14 0.74 -15.42
C GLY A 199 -15.24 1.77 -16.12
N GLU A 200 -15.66 3.03 -16.20
CA GLU A 200 -14.86 4.13 -16.72
C GLU A 200 -13.92 4.63 -15.62
N SER A 201 -12.63 4.78 -15.94
CA SER A 201 -11.64 5.27 -14.98
C SER A 201 -11.80 6.79 -14.79
N THR A 202 -12.16 7.19 -13.59
CA THR A 202 -12.28 8.60 -13.20
C THR A 202 -10.97 9.19 -12.69
N HIS A 203 -10.13 8.33 -12.09
CA HIS A 203 -8.77 8.66 -11.65
C HIS A 203 -7.86 7.51 -12.03
N TYR A 204 -6.69 7.83 -12.56
CA TYR A 204 -5.69 6.84 -12.92
C TYR A 204 -4.29 7.46 -12.90
N HIS A 205 -3.30 6.61 -12.74
CA HIS A 205 -1.88 6.97 -12.88
C HIS A 205 -1.10 5.74 -13.29
N SER A 206 -0.12 5.90 -14.16
CA SER A 206 0.78 4.83 -14.55
C SER A 206 2.18 5.37 -14.75
N VAL A 207 3.17 4.73 -14.16
CA VAL A 207 4.58 5.09 -14.27
C VAL A 207 5.45 3.85 -14.39
N ILE A 208 6.61 4.02 -14.99
CA ILE A 208 7.72 3.08 -14.98
C ILE A 208 8.99 3.76 -14.44
N GLN A 209 9.79 3.01 -13.70
CA GLN A 209 11.09 3.44 -13.17
C GLN A 209 12.11 2.39 -13.55
N ILE A 210 13.14 2.79 -14.27
CA ILE A 210 14.18 1.90 -14.82
C ILE A 210 15.47 2.08 -14.06
N VAL A 211 16.04 0.99 -13.55
CA VAL A 211 17.22 1.01 -12.67
C VAL A 211 18.43 1.66 -13.34
N SER A 212 18.67 1.34 -14.62
CA SER A 212 19.83 1.86 -15.34
C SER A 212 19.76 3.35 -15.69
N GLU A 213 18.57 3.94 -15.62
CA GLU A 213 18.33 5.31 -16.07
C GLU A 213 18.12 6.30 -14.94
N ASP A 214 17.88 5.79 -13.70
CA ASP A 214 17.48 6.56 -12.52
C ASP A 214 16.36 7.57 -12.83
N GLN A 215 15.46 7.19 -13.75
CA GLN A 215 14.40 8.04 -14.25
C GLN A 215 13.03 7.44 -13.97
N THR A 216 12.08 8.34 -13.73
CA THR A 216 10.66 8.01 -13.65
C THR A 216 9.97 8.54 -14.90
N GLU A 217 9.33 7.67 -15.66
CA GLU A 217 8.53 8.03 -16.82
C GLU A 217 7.05 7.82 -16.53
N VAL A 218 6.26 8.89 -16.76
CA VAL A 218 4.80 8.80 -16.73
C VAL A 218 4.34 8.22 -18.07
N LEU A 219 3.58 7.14 -17.98
CA LEU A 219 3.06 6.40 -19.11
C LEU A 219 1.70 6.96 -19.57
N SER A 220 1.27 6.58 -20.77
CA SER A 220 -0.09 6.86 -21.24
C SER A 220 -1.13 6.27 -20.30
N PRO A 221 -2.40 6.76 -20.37
CA PRO A 221 -3.50 6.14 -19.64
C PRO A 221 -3.53 4.63 -19.90
N PRO A 222 -3.45 3.81 -18.85
CA PRO A 222 -3.36 2.37 -19.03
C PRO A 222 -4.68 1.78 -19.49
N GLN A 223 -4.62 0.93 -20.50
CA GLN A 223 -5.70 0.00 -20.80
C GLN A 223 -5.62 -1.17 -19.84
N LYS A 224 -6.78 -1.65 -19.37
CA LYS A 224 -6.84 -2.75 -18.42
C LYS A 224 -7.80 -3.84 -18.89
N VAL A 225 -7.41 -5.08 -18.68
CA VAL A 225 -8.28 -6.24 -18.81
C VAL A 225 -8.23 -7.00 -17.48
N ILE A 226 -9.38 -7.16 -16.84
CA ILE A 226 -9.49 -7.85 -15.56
C ILE A 226 -10.38 -9.07 -15.76
N THR A 227 -9.83 -10.24 -15.47
CA THR A 227 -10.54 -11.51 -15.49
C THR A 227 -10.87 -11.91 -14.06
N TYR A 228 -12.10 -12.37 -13.85
CA TYR A 228 -12.60 -12.80 -12.56
C TYR A 228 -12.79 -14.31 -12.51
N GLU A 229 -12.67 -14.89 -11.33
CA GLU A 229 -13.10 -16.26 -11.09
C GLU A 229 -14.60 -16.39 -11.33
N LYS A 230 -15.03 -17.51 -11.88
CA LYS A 230 -16.44 -17.78 -12.18
C LYS A 230 -17.33 -17.57 -10.97
N ASN A 231 -18.42 -16.81 -11.14
CA ASN A 231 -19.40 -16.46 -10.10
C ASN A 231 -18.81 -15.73 -8.88
N SER A 232 -17.73 -15.00 -9.07
CA SER A 232 -17.10 -14.23 -7.98
C SER A 232 -16.66 -12.86 -8.46
N ARG A 233 -16.31 -11.97 -7.50
CA ARG A 233 -15.61 -10.70 -7.76
C ARG A 233 -14.10 -10.83 -7.57
N ARG A 234 -13.58 -12.05 -7.49
CA ARG A 234 -12.16 -12.30 -7.31
C ARG A 234 -11.46 -12.18 -8.63
N VAL A 235 -10.43 -11.38 -8.65
CA VAL A 235 -9.55 -11.25 -9.81
C VAL A 235 -8.72 -12.53 -9.91
N SER A 236 -8.80 -13.20 -11.06
CA SER A 236 -7.94 -14.33 -11.42
C SER A 236 -6.74 -13.89 -12.25
N LYS A 237 -6.89 -12.78 -13.01
CA LYS A 237 -5.83 -12.19 -13.82
C LYS A 237 -6.12 -10.72 -14.07
N ALA A 238 -5.09 -9.88 -14.04
CA ALA A 238 -5.17 -8.49 -14.48
C ALA A 238 -4.05 -8.20 -15.46
N GLU A 239 -4.37 -7.52 -16.56
CA GLU A 239 -3.40 -7.06 -17.56
C GLU A 239 -3.51 -5.54 -17.69
N PHE A 240 -2.37 -4.87 -17.66
CA PHE A 240 -2.24 -3.43 -17.89
C PHE A 240 -1.33 -3.20 -19.07
N CYS A 241 -1.75 -2.33 -19.98
CA CYS A 241 -1.00 -1.95 -21.14
C CYS A 241 -0.95 -0.42 -21.24
N SER A 242 0.22 0.15 -21.25
CA SER A 242 0.48 1.58 -21.38
C SER A 242 1.59 1.82 -22.40
N GLN A 243 1.71 3.04 -22.90
CA GLN A 243 2.76 3.42 -23.81
C GLN A 243 3.71 4.42 -23.16
N LYS A 244 5.00 4.26 -23.46
CA LYS A 244 6.04 5.25 -23.20
C LYS A 244 5.93 6.43 -24.17
N LYS A 245 6.69 7.50 -23.91
CA LYS A 245 6.75 8.66 -24.79
C LYS A 245 7.31 8.35 -26.19
N ASP A 246 8.18 7.35 -26.29
CA ASP A 246 8.74 6.87 -27.55
C ASP A 246 7.80 5.95 -28.34
N GLY A 247 6.60 5.68 -27.83
CA GLY A 247 5.61 4.82 -28.44
C GLY A 247 5.76 3.34 -28.09
N SER A 248 6.82 2.94 -27.40
CA SER A 248 6.99 1.54 -26.96
C SER A 248 5.96 1.15 -25.89
N GLU A 249 5.53 -0.10 -25.95
CA GLU A 249 4.50 -0.63 -25.04
C GLU A 249 5.12 -1.17 -23.75
N VAL A 250 4.44 -0.89 -22.64
CA VAL A 250 4.69 -1.51 -21.32
C VAL A 250 3.47 -2.34 -20.95
N LYS A 251 3.64 -3.65 -20.94
CA LYS A 251 2.60 -4.61 -20.54
C LYS A 251 2.98 -5.27 -19.22
N VAL A 252 2.07 -5.20 -18.24
CA VAL A 252 2.21 -5.86 -16.94
C VAL A 252 1.06 -6.84 -16.77
N VAL A 253 1.39 -8.09 -16.45
CA VAL A 253 0.42 -9.16 -16.19
C VAL A 253 0.55 -9.55 -14.73
N ILE A 254 -0.58 -9.59 -14.02
CA ILE A 254 -0.67 -9.94 -12.61
C ILE A 254 -1.60 -11.14 -12.45
N GLU A 255 -1.09 -12.20 -11.81
CA GLU A 255 -1.84 -13.37 -11.40
C GLU A 255 -1.77 -13.51 -9.88
N PRO A 256 -2.90 -13.33 -9.15
CA PRO A 256 -2.92 -13.42 -7.70
C PRO A 256 -2.53 -14.82 -7.22
N LYS A 257 -1.58 -14.88 -6.26
CA LYS A 257 -1.19 -16.16 -5.61
C LYS A 257 -1.93 -16.36 -4.30
N TYR A 258 -2.13 -15.30 -3.55
CA TYR A 258 -2.76 -15.36 -2.23
C TYR A 258 -3.88 -14.33 -2.12
N ARG A 259 -4.86 -14.68 -1.32
CA ARG A 259 -5.90 -13.76 -0.88
C ARG A 259 -5.63 -13.37 0.57
N MET A 260 -5.68 -12.07 0.83
CA MET A 260 -5.62 -11.54 2.19
C MET A 260 -7.04 -11.24 2.72
N PHE A 261 -7.24 -11.44 4.02
CA PHE A 261 -8.50 -11.25 4.74
C PHE A 261 -8.36 -10.21 5.85
#